data_c5e4e91f3dd76be287eb99940c71b49b
#
_entry.id   c5e4e91f3dd76be287eb99940c71b49b
#
_cell.length_a   1.000
_cell.length_b   1.000
_cell.length_c   1.000
_cell.angle_alpha   90.00
_cell.angle_beta   90.00
_cell.angle_gamma   90.00
#
_symmetry.space_group_name_H-M   'P 1'
#
loop_
_entity.id
_entity.type
_entity.pdbx_description
1 polymer ?
#
loop_
_entity_poly.entity_id
_entity_poly.type
_entity_poly.pdbx_seq_one_letter_code
_entity_poly.pdbx_strand_id
1 'polypeptide(L)'
;MIGIGSPAFCLTPFMTMLEEISRSFKLWEILSEGEDRLELVGEGIRHARDSYGMSFQVHAPLSDVNIGSVHEPMRRAALNEVEQTIVVCHQLEIPLVTVHPGFVQGIAFLDKRKAVEKTKESVKALSEFSKKHSVEIVVENLPANMNATCSTASELIEVLEGADVRMCFDMGHANTAVQVDEFLELVGRFGNVHLHNNEGQWDQHNKIDDGSADIHKVVSVLKRSYRGNIIIEATDLKTGVESKSTLESLLR
;
A
#
# COMPACT_ATOMS: atom_id res chain seq x y z
N MET A 1 -0.96 -14.59 3.01
CA MET A 1 -0.26 -14.53 4.35
C MET A 1 -0.68 -13.26 5.06
N ILE A 2 -0.49 -13.23 6.41
CA ILE A 2 -0.62 -11.99 7.19
C ILE A 2 0.78 -11.39 7.32
N GLY A 3 0.94 -10.16 6.87
CA GLY A 3 2.16 -9.38 6.94
C GLY A 3 2.00 -8.12 7.79
N ILE A 4 3.07 -7.36 7.90
CA ILE A 4 3.12 -6.07 8.58
C ILE A 4 3.77 -5.02 7.70
N GLY A 5 3.29 -3.79 7.78
CA GLY A 5 3.87 -2.57 7.25
C GLY A 5 3.75 -1.43 8.26
N SER A 6 4.66 -0.48 8.22
CA SER A 6 4.58 0.76 9.00
C SER A 6 5.54 1.80 8.44
N PRO A 7 5.09 3.05 8.25
CA PRO A 7 6.01 4.14 7.94
C PRO A 7 7.06 4.40 9.03
N ALA A 8 6.76 4.05 10.29
CA ALA A 8 7.70 4.25 11.40
C ALA A 8 8.92 3.31 11.32
N PHE A 9 8.81 2.18 10.65
CA PHE A 9 9.91 1.20 10.58
C PHE A 9 11.10 1.75 9.81
N CYS A 10 10.89 2.53 8.76
CA CYS A 10 11.96 3.13 7.97
C CYS A 10 12.80 4.20 8.71
N LEU A 11 12.47 4.49 9.96
CA LEU A 11 13.26 5.36 10.85
C LEU A 11 14.24 4.57 11.74
N THR A 12 14.21 3.23 11.66
CA THR A 12 15.07 2.32 12.44
C THR A 12 15.95 1.55 11.48
N PRO A 13 17.25 1.30 11.80
CA PRO A 13 18.11 0.51 10.93
C PRO A 13 17.46 -0.82 10.55
N PHE A 14 17.44 -1.14 9.24
CA PHE A 14 16.75 -2.28 8.65
C PHE A 14 17.00 -3.61 9.40
N MET A 15 18.26 -3.95 9.70
CA MET A 15 18.60 -5.20 10.37
C MET A 15 18.03 -5.28 11.79
N THR A 16 17.95 -4.15 12.51
CA THR A 16 17.35 -4.09 13.85
C THR A 16 15.86 -4.37 13.76
N MET A 17 15.16 -3.70 12.83
CA MET A 17 13.74 -3.90 12.61
C MET A 17 13.44 -5.32 12.11
N LEU A 18 14.27 -5.87 11.22
CA LEU A 18 14.14 -7.23 10.72
C LEU A 18 14.17 -8.26 11.85
N GLU A 19 15.12 -8.16 12.78
CA GLU A 19 15.21 -9.08 13.92
C GLU A 19 13.93 -9.06 14.76
N GLU A 20 13.36 -7.90 14.98
CA GLU A 20 12.12 -7.74 15.76
C GLU A 20 10.90 -8.29 15.01
N ILE A 21 10.73 -7.91 13.75
CA ILE A 21 9.60 -8.34 12.91
C ILE A 21 9.61 -9.87 12.72
N SER A 22 10.78 -10.46 12.47
CA SER A 22 10.91 -11.89 12.15
C SER A 22 10.41 -12.83 13.25
N ARG A 23 10.32 -12.33 14.49
CA ARG A 23 9.80 -13.09 15.65
C ARG A 23 8.28 -13.32 15.56
N SER A 24 7.56 -12.40 14.89
CA SER A 24 6.09 -12.42 14.87
C SER A 24 5.49 -12.52 13.48
N PHE A 25 6.21 -12.08 12.44
CA PHE A 25 5.72 -12.07 11.06
C PHE A 25 6.68 -12.82 10.13
N LYS A 26 6.13 -13.34 9.03
CA LYS A 26 6.88 -13.96 7.92
C LYS A 26 6.71 -13.21 6.60
N LEU A 27 5.94 -12.14 6.61
CA LEU A 27 5.78 -11.22 5.51
C LEU A 27 5.93 -9.79 6.04
N TRP A 28 6.80 -9.01 5.38
CA TRP A 28 6.98 -7.59 5.63
C TRP A 28 6.74 -6.82 4.33
N GLU A 29 5.83 -5.85 4.37
CA GLU A 29 5.74 -4.82 3.35
C GLU A 29 6.67 -3.68 3.73
N ILE A 30 7.75 -3.54 2.97
CA ILE A 30 8.78 -2.53 3.19
C ILE A 30 8.33 -1.23 2.54
N LEU A 31 8.25 -0.13 3.29
CA LEU A 31 8.20 1.20 2.70
C LEU A 31 9.62 1.57 2.24
N SER A 32 9.81 1.77 0.93
CA SER A 32 11.12 2.06 0.34
C SER A 32 11.57 3.50 0.60
N GLU A 33 11.69 3.87 1.88
CA GLU A 33 12.17 5.18 2.35
C GLU A 33 13.13 5.07 3.53
N GLY A 34 13.79 6.16 3.88
CA GLY A 34 14.66 6.25 5.05
C GLY A 34 15.72 5.14 5.09
N GLU A 35 15.78 4.41 6.20
CA GLU A 35 16.69 3.29 6.42
C GLU A 35 16.29 2.03 5.63
N ASP A 36 15.06 1.98 5.10
CA ASP A 36 14.49 0.85 4.37
C ASP A 36 14.49 1.06 2.84
N ARG A 37 15.19 2.08 2.32
CA ARG A 37 15.34 2.26 0.88
C ARG A 37 15.90 1.00 0.24
N LEU A 38 15.20 0.45 -0.74
CA LEU A 38 15.52 -0.86 -1.32
C LEU A 38 16.94 -0.97 -1.87
N GLU A 39 17.48 0.13 -2.41
CA GLU A 39 18.85 0.18 -2.93
C GLU A 39 19.92 -0.05 -1.84
N LEU A 40 19.57 0.21 -0.59
CA LEU A 40 20.47 0.10 0.57
C LEU A 40 20.35 -1.24 1.30
N VAL A 41 19.15 -1.86 1.27
CA VAL A 41 18.83 -3.01 2.13
C VAL A 41 18.81 -4.36 1.40
N GLY A 42 19.22 -4.40 0.14
CA GLY A 42 19.14 -5.63 -0.68
C GLY A 42 19.89 -6.84 -0.10
N GLU A 43 21.03 -6.65 0.55
CA GLU A 43 21.75 -7.73 1.24
C GLU A 43 20.99 -8.21 2.48
N GLY A 44 20.41 -7.29 3.24
CA GLY A 44 19.55 -7.59 4.38
C GLY A 44 18.33 -8.41 3.99
N ILE A 45 17.69 -8.08 2.86
CA ILE A 45 16.55 -8.83 2.33
C ILE A 45 16.95 -10.27 1.96
N ARG A 46 18.08 -10.46 1.29
CA ARG A 46 18.59 -11.81 0.98
C ARG A 46 18.89 -12.59 2.25
N HIS A 47 19.60 -11.97 3.20
CA HIS A 47 19.86 -12.57 4.51
C HIS A 47 18.57 -12.96 5.25
N ALA A 48 17.55 -12.11 5.20
CA ALA A 48 16.27 -12.36 5.86
C ALA A 48 15.52 -13.57 5.27
N ARG A 49 15.58 -13.76 3.95
CA ARG A 49 15.03 -14.95 3.30
C ARG A 49 15.73 -16.22 3.75
N ASP A 50 17.04 -16.21 3.72
CA ASP A 50 17.87 -17.39 4.00
C ASP A 50 17.81 -17.77 5.48
N SER A 51 17.87 -16.78 6.38
CA SER A 51 18.02 -17.03 7.82
C SER A 51 16.70 -17.08 8.58
N TYR A 52 15.70 -16.34 8.16
CA TYR A 52 14.41 -16.21 8.87
C TYR A 52 13.19 -16.73 8.07
N GLY A 53 13.38 -17.13 6.79
CA GLY A 53 12.29 -17.53 5.93
C GLY A 53 11.29 -16.43 5.67
N MET A 54 11.76 -15.17 5.63
CA MET A 54 10.91 -14.00 5.38
C MET A 54 10.54 -13.88 3.91
N SER A 55 9.33 -13.40 3.67
CA SER A 55 8.85 -12.92 2.38
C SER A 55 8.66 -11.42 2.43
N PHE A 56 8.75 -10.78 1.27
CA PHE A 56 8.64 -9.32 1.16
C PHE A 56 7.69 -8.90 0.05
N GLN A 57 7.02 -7.81 0.26
CA GLN A 57 6.44 -6.95 -0.75
C GLN A 57 6.82 -5.51 -0.41
N VAL A 58 6.59 -4.58 -1.30
CA VAL A 58 7.10 -3.21 -1.17
C VAL A 58 5.97 -2.22 -1.31
N HIS A 59 6.00 -1.22 -0.45
CA HIS A 59 5.32 0.04 -0.68
C HIS A 59 6.30 1.01 -1.35
N ALA A 60 5.93 1.56 -2.51
CA ALA A 60 6.74 2.55 -3.21
C ALA A 60 6.94 3.81 -2.33
N PRO A 61 8.00 4.59 -2.55
CA PRO A 61 8.19 5.86 -1.84
C PRO A 61 6.95 6.74 -1.97
N LEU A 62 6.59 7.41 -0.87
CA LEU A 62 5.40 8.28 -0.81
C LEU A 62 5.72 9.74 -0.48
N SER A 63 6.88 10.01 0.20
CA SER A 63 7.28 11.36 0.57
C SER A 63 7.64 12.16 -0.67
N ASP A 64 6.87 13.22 -0.93
CA ASP A 64 7.00 14.09 -2.11
C ASP A 64 6.82 13.38 -3.49
N VAL A 65 6.46 12.11 -3.50
CA VAL A 65 6.21 11.32 -4.72
C VAL A 65 4.73 11.45 -5.10
N ASN A 66 4.46 12.24 -6.16
CA ASN A 66 3.09 12.50 -6.63
C ASN A 66 2.97 12.19 -8.12
N ILE A 67 2.57 10.96 -8.46
CA ILE A 67 2.35 10.53 -9.84
C ILE A 67 1.12 11.18 -10.50
N GLY A 68 0.26 11.85 -9.71
CA GLY A 68 -0.88 12.66 -10.17
C GLY A 68 -0.55 14.15 -10.36
N SER A 69 0.72 14.55 -10.22
CA SER A 69 1.13 15.95 -10.35
C SER A 69 0.79 16.51 -11.74
N VAL A 70 0.12 17.67 -11.76
CA VAL A 70 -0.16 18.41 -13.00
C VAL A 70 1.07 19.16 -13.55
N HIS A 71 2.14 19.25 -12.76
CA HIS A 71 3.42 19.81 -13.18
C HIS A 71 4.30 18.69 -13.76
N GLU A 72 4.36 18.60 -15.07
CA GLU A 72 4.96 17.47 -15.81
C GLU A 72 6.40 17.09 -15.37
N PRO A 73 7.33 18.03 -15.11
CA PRO A 73 8.66 17.65 -14.63
C PRO A 73 8.62 16.91 -13.27
N MET A 74 7.76 17.33 -12.34
CA MET A 74 7.61 16.68 -11.03
C MET A 74 6.93 15.32 -11.17
N ARG A 75 5.90 15.20 -12.02
CA ARG A 75 5.26 13.93 -12.32
C ARG A 75 6.24 12.90 -12.88
N ARG A 76 7.12 13.34 -13.80
CA ARG A 76 8.17 12.47 -14.35
C ARG A 76 9.18 12.05 -13.31
N ALA A 77 9.58 12.95 -12.39
CA ALA A 77 10.46 12.60 -11.29
C ALA A 77 9.80 11.54 -10.38
N ALA A 78 8.52 11.75 -10.02
CA ALA A 78 7.76 10.78 -9.22
C ALA A 78 7.63 9.41 -9.92
N LEU A 79 7.33 9.40 -11.22
CA LEU A 79 7.29 8.15 -11.98
C LEU A 79 8.65 7.43 -11.98
N ASN A 80 9.75 8.17 -12.15
CA ASN A 80 11.08 7.60 -12.14
C ASN A 80 11.41 6.92 -10.78
N GLU A 81 11.01 7.51 -9.66
CA GLU A 81 11.20 6.88 -8.33
C GLU A 81 10.43 5.55 -8.22
N VAL A 82 9.19 5.50 -8.68
CA VAL A 82 8.40 4.26 -8.68
C VAL A 82 9.00 3.23 -9.67
N GLU A 83 9.44 3.66 -10.85
CA GLU A 83 10.10 2.79 -11.83
C GLU A 83 11.41 2.20 -11.28
N GLN A 84 12.24 2.99 -10.58
CA GLN A 84 13.44 2.50 -9.91
C GLN A 84 13.08 1.46 -8.83
N THR A 85 12.05 1.72 -8.02
CA THR A 85 11.54 0.75 -7.03
C THR A 85 11.18 -0.58 -7.71
N ILE A 86 10.47 -0.54 -8.85
CA ILE A 86 10.10 -1.74 -9.61
C ILE A 86 11.35 -2.49 -10.12
N VAL A 87 12.36 -1.76 -10.62
CA VAL A 87 13.62 -2.37 -11.09
C VAL A 87 14.35 -3.09 -9.95
N VAL A 88 14.44 -2.46 -8.77
CA VAL A 88 15.10 -3.08 -7.61
C VAL A 88 14.28 -4.26 -7.10
N CYS A 89 12.95 -4.17 -7.07
CA CYS A 89 12.07 -5.30 -6.74
C CYS A 89 12.31 -6.50 -7.67
N HIS A 90 12.42 -6.27 -8.98
CA HIS A 90 12.78 -7.32 -9.94
C HIS A 90 14.12 -7.98 -9.60
N GLN A 91 15.18 -7.18 -9.32
CA GLN A 91 16.51 -7.67 -8.97
C GLN A 91 16.53 -8.44 -7.64
N LEU A 92 15.65 -8.09 -6.71
CA LEU A 92 15.50 -8.73 -5.41
C LEU A 92 14.41 -9.82 -5.41
N GLU A 93 13.81 -10.14 -6.55
CA GLU A 93 12.73 -11.13 -6.66
C GLU A 93 11.54 -10.83 -5.72
N ILE A 94 11.21 -9.54 -5.55
CA ILE A 94 10.03 -9.10 -4.81
C ILE A 94 8.88 -8.94 -5.80
N PRO A 95 7.77 -9.67 -5.61
CA PRO A 95 6.76 -9.81 -6.67
C PRO A 95 5.76 -8.66 -6.78
N LEU A 96 5.62 -7.82 -5.74
CA LEU A 96 4.53 -6.86 -5.65
C LEU A 96 4.98 -5.51 -5.08
N VAL A 97 4.50 -4.43 -5.71
CA VAL A 97 4.70 -3.04 -5.28
C VAL A 97 3.35 -2.35 -5.12
N THR A 98 3.06 -1.85 -3.93
CA THR A 98 1.93 -0.94 -3.66
C THR A 98 2.32 0.48 -4.03
N VAL A 99 1.44 1.20 -4.72
CA VAL A 99 1.69 2.55 -5.25
C VAL A 99 0.55 3.49 -4.86
N HIS A 100 0.88 4.66 -4.30
CA HIS A 100 -0.10 5.72 -4.11
C HIS A 100 -0.50 6.35 -5.45
N PRO A 101 -1.80 6.64 -5.68
CA PRO A 101 -2.26 7.20 -6.96
C PRO A 101 -1.85 8.66 -7.16
N GLY A 102 -1.76 9.43 -6.08
CA GLY A 102 -1.32 10.82 -6.15
C GLY A 102 -2.20 11.78 -5.37
N PHE A 103 -1.78 13.04 -5.38
CA PHE A 103 -2.39 14.09 -4.56
C PHE A 103 -2.78 15.30 -5.41
N VAL A 104 -3.89 15.94 -5.02
CA VAL A 104 -4.35 17.22 -5.57
C VAL A 104 -3.55 18.34 -4.94
N GLN A 105 -2.68 19.01 -5.71
CA GLN A 105 -1.79 20.05 -5.22
C GLN A 105 -1.74 21.26 -6.16
N GLY A 106 -1.42 22.43 -5.61
CA GLY A 106 -1.20 23.66 -6.38
C GLY A 106 -2.43 24.01 -7.25
N ILE A 107 -2.23 24.20 -8.55
CA ILE A 107 -3.30 24.58 -9.47
C ILE A 107 -4.37 23.47 -9.66
N ALA A 108 -4.06 22.23 -9.31
CA ALA A 108 -5.04 21.14 -9.37
C ALA A 108 -6.18 21.31 -8.36
N PHE A 109 -6.03 22.15 -7.32
CA PHE A 109 -7.16 22.54 -6.46
C PHE A 109 -8.26 23.31 -7.20
N LEU A 110 -7.94 23.95 -8.33
CA LEU A 110 -8.93 24.63 -9.16
C LEU A 110 -9.71 23.65 -10.06
N ASP A 111 -9.14 22.49 -10.33
CA ASP A 111 -9.72 21.44 -11.16
C ASP A 111 -9.09 20.08 -10.82
N LYS A 112 -9.68 19.37 -9.85
CA LYS A 112 -9.24 18.04 -9.42
C LYS A 112 -9.16 17.03 -10.58
N ARG A 113 -10.02 17.16 -11.59
CA ARG A 113 -10.05 16.25 -12.75
C ARG A 113 -8.69 16.15 -13.44
N LYS A 114 -7.92 17.23 -13.49
CA LYS A 114 -6.56 17.21 -14.07
C LYS A 114 -5.61 16.31 -13.33
N ALA A 115 -5.69 16.26 -11.98
CA ALA A 115 -4.87 15.34 -11.19
C ALA A 115 -5.30 13.88 -11.43
N VAL A 116 -6.61 13.60 -11.49
CA VAL A 116 -7.14 12.26 -11.78
C VAL A 116 -6.70 11.78 -13.16
N GLU A 117 -6.78 12.63 -14.19
CA GLU A 117 -6.31 12.30 -15.55
C GLU A 117 -4.81 12.00 -15.57
N LYS A 118 -4.00 12.81 -14.86
CA LYS A 118 -2.56 12.56 -14.75
C LYS A 118 -2.24 11.28 -13.98
N THR A 119 -2.99 10.98 -12.93
CA THR A 119 -2.89 9.70 -12.22
C THR A 119 -3.18 8.53 -13.17
N LYS A 120 -4.26 8.59 -13.95
CA LYS A 120 -4.63 7.56 -14.93
C LYS A 120 -3.54 7.33 -15.98
N GLU A 121 -2.99 8.42 -16.56
CA GLU A 121 -1.86 8.35 -17.50
C GLU A 121 -0.64 7.66 -16.85
N SER A 122 -0.33 8.02 -15.61
CA SER A 122 0.81 7.51 -14.86
C SER A 122 0.65 6.03 -14.51
N VAL A 123 -0.51 5.63 -14.01
CA VAL A 123 -0.82 4.22 -13.68
C VAL A 123 -0.72 3.34 -14.93
N LYS A 124 -1.22 3.82 -16.08
CA LYS A 124 -1.06 3.10 -17.36
C LYS A 124 0.40 2.91 -17.74
N ALA A 125 1.22 3.97 -17.64
CA ALA A 125 2.64 3.88 -17.94
C ALA A 125 3.37 2.91 -17.00
N LEU A 126 3.10 2.98 -15.68
CA LEU A 126 3.66 2.08 -14.69
C LEU A 126 3.21 0.62 -14.91
N SER A 127 1.96 0.38 -15.31
CA SER A 127 1.48 -0.96 -15.67
C SER A 127 2.28 -1.58 -16.82
N GLU A 128 2.55 -0.79 -17.87
CA GLU A 128 3.36 -1.24 -19.00
C GLU A 128 4.83 -1.47 -18.61
N PHE A 129 5.36 -0.64 -17.72
CA PHE A 129 6.73 -0.75 -17.22
C PHE A 129 6.90 -1.98 -16.32
N SER A 130 6.01 -2.18 -15.35
CA SER A 130 6.08 -3.26 -14.37
C SER A 130 5.98 -4.65 -15.00
N LYS A 131 5.15 -4.79 -16.04
CA LYS A 131 5.06 -6.03 -16.82
C LYS A 131 6.38 -6.46 -17.45
N LYS A 132 7.20 -5.52 -17.93
CA LYS A 132 8.52 -5.81 -18.51
C LYS A 132 9.50 -6.35 -17.48
N HIS A 133 9.26 -6.06 -16.20
CA HIS A 133 10.09 -6.49 -15.08
C HIS A 133 9.48 -7.67 -14.30
N SER A 134 8.31 -8.20 -14.73
CA SER A 134 7.61 -9.28 -14.01
C SER A 134 7.33 -8.95 -12.54
N VAL A 135 7.08 -7.69 -12.22
CA VAL A 135 6.67 -7.19 -10.91
C VAL A 135 5.23 -6.72 -11.03
N GLU A 136 4.36 -7.16 -10.14
CA GLU A 136 3.00 -6.66 -10.07
C GLU A 136 2.98 -5.31 -9.35
N ILE A 137 2.21 -4.35 -9.87
CA ILE A 137 1.86 -3.15 -9.14
C ILE A 137 0.39 -3.19 -8.74
N VAL A 138 0.07 -2.63 -7.58
CA VAL A 138 -1.28 -2.38 -7.11
C VAL A 138 -1.43 -0.91 -6.74
N VAL A 139 -2.59 -0.32 -7.03
CA VAL A 139 -2.85 1.09 -6.69
C VAL A 139 -3.77 1.13 -5.49
N GLU A 140 -3.38 1.91 -4.50
CA GLU A 140 -4.06 2.01 -3.22
C GLU A 140 -5.14 3.09 -3.22
N ASN A 141 -6.26 2.85 -2.53
CA ASN A 141 -7.20 3.92 -2.21
C ASN A 141 -6.65 4.77 -1.05
N LEU A 142 -6.73 6.09 -1.19
CA LEU A 142 -6.18 7.03 -0.20
C LEU A 142 -7.26 7.68 0.67
N PRO A 143 -6.89 8.19 1.85
CA PRO A 143 -7.85 8.79 2.77
C PRO A 143 -8.43 10.10 2.21
N ALA A 144 -9.70 10.35 2.51
CA ALA A 144 -10.44 11.51 1.98
C ALA A 144 -9.91 12.87 2.44
N ASN A 145 -9.24 12.90 3.60
CA ASN A 145 -8.77 14.14 4.25
C ASN A 145 -7.40 14.62 3.79
N MET A 146 -6.71 13.91 2.90
CA MET A 146 -5.36 14.23 2.42
C MET A 146 -5.33 14.93 1.06
N ASN A 147 -6.45 15.43 0.55
CA ASN A 147 -6.54 15.96 -0.82
C ASN A 147 -5.99 14.96 -1.87
N ALA A 148 -6.24 13.69 -1.65
CA ALA A 148 -5.76 12.64 -2.52
C ALA A 148 -6.71 12.39 -3.71
N THR A 149 -6.19 11.76 -4.76
CA THR A 149 -7.00 11.08 -5.75
C THR A 149 -7.35 9.67 -5.23
N CYS A 150 -8.36 9.04 -5.81
CA CYS A 150 -8.76 7.66 -5.50
C CYS A 150 -9.23 7.42 -4.05
N SER A 151 -9.81 8.42 -3.39
CA SER A 151 -10.45 8.23 -2.09
C SER A 151 -11.82 7.53 -2.18
N THR A 152 -12.41 7.42 -3.36
CA THR A 152 -13.65 6.69 -3.61
C THR A 152 -13.43 5.50 -4.55
N ALA A 153 -14.27 4.47 -4.39
CA ALA A 153 -14.21 3.28 -5.23
C ALA A 153 -14.39 3.62 -6.72
N SER A 154 -15.31 4.54 -7.04
CA SER A 154 -15.56 4.98 -8.41
C SER A 154 -14.37 5.71 -9.04
N GLU A 155 -13.68 6.58 -8.29
CA GLU A 155 -12.50 7.29 -8.79
C GLU A 155 -11.32 6.33 -9.02
N LEU A 156 -11.12 5.35 -8.11
CA LEU A 156 -10.09 4.32 -8.30
C LEU A 156 -10.38 3.43 -9.52
N ILE A 157 -11.65 3.01 -9.71
CA ILE A 157 -12.05 2.27 -10.92
C ILE A 157 -11.72 3.07 -12.18
N GLU A 158 -12.04 4.36 -12.21
CA GLU A 158 -11.76 5.24 -13.34
C GLU A 158 -10.25 5.35 -13.63
N VAL A 159 -9.44 5.50 -12.59
CA VAL A 159 -7.98 5.58 -12.73
C VAL A 159 -7.39 4.29 -13.28
N LEU A 160 -7.91 3.14 -12.86
CA LEU A 160 -7.44 1.82 -13.32
C LEU A 160 -7.98 1.41 -14.70
N GLU A 161 -8.90 2.18 -15.28
CA GLU A 161 -9.51 1.85 -16.57
C GLU A 161 -8.45 1.87 -17.70
N GLY A 162 -8.34 0.74 -18.41
CA GLY A 162 -7.38 0.56 -19.49
C GLY A 162 -5.95 0.23 -19.04
N ALA A 163 -5.72 0.04 -17.74
CA ALA A 163 -4.51 -0.53 -17.17
C ALA A 163 -4.79 -1.93 -16.62
N ASP A 164 -3.85 -2.85 -16.78
CA ASP A 164 -3.93 -4.19 -16.18
C ASP A 164 -3.28 -4.14 -14.79
N VAL A 165 -3.97 -3.49 -13.86
CA VAL A 165 -3.53 -3.23 -12.49
C VAL A 165 -4.68 -3.53 -11.54
N ARG A 166 -4.36 -4.19 -10.43
CA ARG A 166 -5.31 -4.46 -9.36
C ARG A 166 -5.26 -3.36 -8.29
N MET A 167 -6.22 -3.41 -7.36
CA MET A 167 -6.32 -2.47 -6.24
C MET A 167 -5.54 -2.98 -5.04
N CYS A 168 -4.89 -2.09 -4.30
CA CYS A 168 -4.65 -2.29 -2.89
C CYS A 168 -5.85 -1.68 -2.14
N PHE A 169 -6.60 -2.51 -1.44
CA PHE A 169 -7.69 -2.05 -0.59
C PHE A 169 -7.16 -1.74 0.80
N ASP A 170 -7.16 -0.47 1.15
CA ASP A 170 -6.91 -0.02 2.52
C ASP A 170 -8.24 0.28 3.21
N MET A 171 -8.50 -0.46 4.33
CA MET A 171 -9.72 -0.36 5.10
C MET A 171 -9.82 0.97 5.85
N GLY A 172 -8.75 1.42 6.46
CA GLY A 172 -8.73 2.66 7.24
C GLY A 172 -8.92 3.88 6.35
N HIS A 173 -8.25 3.91 5.20
CA HIS A 173 -8.45 4.96 4.20
C HIS A 173 -9.90 4.98 3.70
N ALA A 174 -10.46 3.82 3.36
CA ALA A 174 -11.86 3.71 2.93
C ALA A 174 -12.84 4.18 4.02
N ASN A 175 -12.51 3.95 5.31
CA ASN A 175 -13.31 4.41 6.43
C ASN A 175 -13.37 5.94 6.52
N THR A 176 -12.27 6.64 6.26
CA THR A 176 -12.25 8.13 6.24
C THR A 176 -13.12 8.71 5.12
N ALA A 177 -13.35 7.94 4.06
CA ALA A 177 -14.17 8.32 2.91
C ALA A 177 -15.62 7.81 3.01
N VAL A 178 -15.97 7.03 4.04
CA VAL A 178 -17.25 6.32 4.18
C VAL A 178 -17.52 5.43 2.97
N GLN A 179 -16.49 4.70 2.51
CA GLN A 179 -16.50 3.91 1.27
C GLN A 179 -16.15 2.43 1.49
N VAL A 180 -16.12 1.96 2.74
CA VAL A 180 -15.73 0.57 3.04
C VAL A 180 -16.60 -0.43 2.27
N ASP A 181 -17.92 -0.20 2.23
CA ASP A 181 -18.87 -1.11 1.61
C ASP A 181 -18.70 -1.14 0.09
N GLU A 182 -18.55 0.03 -0.53
CA GLU A 182 -18.36 0.16 -1.97
C GLU A 182 -17.07 -0.50 -2.43
N PHE A 183 -15.99 -0.39 -1.65
CA PHE A 183 -14.75 -1.13 -1.94
C PHE A 183 -14.92 -2.64 -1.76
N LEU A 184 -15.61 -3.10 -0.72
CA LEU A 184 -15.84 -4.53 -0.50
C LEU A 184 -16.60 -5.22 -1.65
N GLU A 185 -17.46 -4.50 -2.36
CA GLU A 185 -18.11 -5.01 -3.58
C GLU A 185 -17.09 -5.31 -4.70
N LEU A 186 -15.91 -4.70 -4.64
CA LEU A 186 -14.82 -4.85 -5.61
C LEU A 186 -13.76 -5.87 -5.20
N VAL A 187 -14.01 -6.71 -4.19
CA VAL A 187 -13.02 -7.67 -3.62
C VAL A 187 -12.34 -8.55 -4.67
N GLY A 188 -13.01 -8.86 -5.77
CA GLY A 188 -12.43 -9.61 -6.89
C GLY A 188 -11.32 -8.87 -7.65
N ARG A 189 -11.15 -7.56 -7.42
CA ARG A 189 -10.11 -6.70 -8.00
C ARG A 189 -8.94 -6.42 -7.03
N PHE A 190 -8.98 -6.96 -5.82
CA PHE A 190 -7.92 -6.72 -4.84
C PHE A 190 -6.67 -7.53 -5.18
N GLY A 191 -5.54 -6.87 -5.25
CA GLY A 191 -4.20 -7.45 -5.37
C GLY A 191 -3.45 -7.46 -4.04
N ASN A 192 -3.73 -6.48 -3.20
CA ASN A 192 -3.22 -6.36 -1.84
C ASN A 192 -4.33 -5.83 -0.92
N VAL A 193 -4.19 -6.02 0.38
CA VAL A 193 -5.11 -5.50 1.41
C VAL A 193 -4.30 -4.96 2.56
N HIS A 194 -4.57 -3.72 2.93
CA HIS A 194 -4.07 -3.08 4.13
C HIS A 194 -5.18 -3.00 5.18
N LEU A 195 -4.86 -3.38 6.40
CA LEU A 195 -5.79 -3.32 7.53
C LEU A 195 -5.21 -2.51 8.67
N HIS A 196 -5.85 -1.42 8.96
CA HIS A 196 -5.81 -0.65 10.19
C HIS A 196 -7.17 -0.01 10.42
N ASN A 197 -7.44 0.53 11.60
CA ASN A 197 -8.71 1.19 11.90
C ASN A 197 -8.49 2.65 12.31
N ASN A 198 -9.56 3.40 12.35
CA ASN A 198 -9.60 4.80 12.75
C ASN A 198 -11.04 5.22 13.08
N GLU A 199 -11.24 6.44 13.57
CA GLU A 199 -12.55 6.99 13.91
C GLU A 199 -13.30 7.63 12.72
N GLY A 200 -12.85 7.39 11.47
CA GLY A 200 -13.47 7.88 10.25
C GLY A 200 -13.14 9.34 9.89
N GLN A 201 -12.34 10.06 10.69
CA GLN A 201 -11.98 11.45 10.43
C GLN A 201 -10.53 11.63 10.01
N TRP A 202 -9.63 10.86 10.60
CA TRP A 202 -8.19 10.91 10.39
C TRP A 202 -7.65 9.51 10.17
N ASP A 203 -6.56 9.43 9.45
CA ASP A 203 -5.83 8.20 9.19
C ASP A 203 -4.90 7.88 10.38
N GLN A 204 -5.47 7.21 11.40
CA GLN A 204 -4.85 7.05 12.72
C GLN A 204 -3.98 5.79 12.85
N HIS A 205 -4.12 4.81 11.95
CA HIS A 205 -3.45 3.50 12.03
C HIS A 205 -3.62 2.80 13.39
N ASN A 206 -4.82 2.89 13.97
CA ASN A 206 -5.16 2.17 15.20
C ASN A 206 -5.19 0.65 14.95
N LYS A 207 -5.26 -0.13 16.03
CA LYS A 207 -5.52 -1.58 15.92
C LYS A 207 -6.75 -1.85 15.07
N ILE A 208 -6.76 -2.99 14.39
CA ILE A 208 -7.83 -3.34 13.45
C ILE A 208 -9.22 -3.39 14.10
N ASP A 209 -9.32 -3.62 15.40
CA ASP A 209 -10.55 -3.64 16.19
C ASP A 209 -10.79 -2.37 17.03
N ASP A 210 -9.97 -1.33 16.84
CA ASP A 210 -10.04 -0.05 17.57
C ASP A 210 -10.36 1.09 16.61
N GLY A 211 -11.64 1.33 16.38
CA GLY A 211 -12.15 2.37 15.47
C GLY A 211 -13.57 2.10 15.01
N SER A 212 -14.04 2.92 14.08
CA SER A 212 -15.42 2.92 13.61
C SER A 212 -15.68 1.98 12.42
N ALA A 213 -14.64 1.49 11.71
CA ALA A 213 -14.83 0.51 10.64
C ALA A 213 -15.19 -0.87 11.20
N ASP A 214 -16.18 -1.53 10.59
CA ASP A 214 -16.63 -2.88 10.99
C ASP A 214 -15.64 -3.94 10.46
N ILE A 215 -14.62 -4.25 11.26
CA ILE A 215 -13.61 -5.26 10.95
C ILE A 215 -14.23 -6.66 10.76
N HIS A 216 -15.30 -7.01 11.47
CA HIS A 216 -15.96 -8.30 11.32
C HIS A 216 -16.55 -8.48 9.92
N LYS A 217 -17.22 -7.43 9.41
CA LYS A 217 -17.74 -7.40 8.05
C LYS A 217 -16.62 -7.53 7.02
N VAL A 218 -15.56 -6.71 7.15
CA VAL A 218 -14.41 -6.72 6.24
C VAL A 218 -13.77 -8.11 6.21
N VAL A 219 -13.40 -8.67 7.36
CA VAL A 219 -12.77 -10.00 7.43
C VAL A 219 -13.69 -11.10 6.90
N SER A 220 -15.01 -11.01 7.14
CA SER A 220 -15.98 -11.97 6.58
C SER A 220 -15.98 -11.98 5.05
N VAL A 221 -15.88 -10.81 4.39
CA VAL A 221 -15.79 -10.71 2.93
C VAL A 221 -14.44 -11.24 2.44
N LEU A 222 -13.34 -10.82 3.06
CA LEU A 222 -11.99 -11.27 2.70
C LEU A 222 -11.86 -12.79 2.83
N LYS A 223 -12.34 -13.39 3.92
CA LYS A 223 -12.32 -14.84 4.15
C LYS A 223 -13.00 -15.63 3.03
N ARG A 224 -14.10 -15.11 2.49
CA ARG A 224 -14.85 -15.77 1.42
C ARG A 224 -14.20 -15.59 0.05
N SER A 225 -13.74 -14.40 -0.27
CA SER A 225 -13.50 -13.95 -1.65
C SER A 225 -12.07 -13.54 -1.97
N TYR A 226 -11.19 -13.36 -0.98
CA TYR A 226 -9.81 -12.93 -1.16
C TYR A 226 -8.81 -14.06 -0.83
N ARG A 227 -7.71 -14.15 -1.59
CA ARG A 227 -6.67 -15.19 -1.41
C ARG A 227 -5.25 -14.64 -1.40
N GLY A 228 -5.09 -13.33 -1.48
CA GLY A 228 -3.80 -12.65 -1.44
C GLY A 228 -3.25 -12.44 -0.03
N ASN A 229 -2.28 -11.54 0.07
CA ASN A 229 -1.70 -11.11 1.33
C ASN A 229 -2.58 -10.06 2.00
N ILE A 230 -2.55 -10.05 3.32
CA ILE A 230 -3.16 -9.00 4.16
C ILE A 230 -2.03 -8.38 4.97
N ILE A 231 -1.81 -7.09 4.81
CA ILE A 231 -0.82 -6.33 5.56
C ILE A 231 -1.53 -5.58 6.68
N ILE A 232 -1.07 -5.78 7.88
CA ILE A 232 -1.46 -4.97 9.02
C ILE A 232 -0.59 -3.71 8.99
N GLU A 233 -1.20 -2.56 8.80
CA GLU A 233 -0.51 -1.28 8.93
C GLU A 233 -0.68 -0.75 10.35
N ALA A 234 0.43 -0.51 11.02
CA ALA A 234 0.41 -0.17 12.43
C ALA A 234 1.38 0.97 12.74
N THR A 235 1.09 1.72 13.80
CA THR A 235 1.98 2.79 14.30
C THR A 235 3.29 2.24 14.85
N ASP A 236 3.28 1.01 15.37
CA ASP A 236 4.44 0.30 15.91
C ASP A 236 4.26 -1.23 15.85
N LEU A 237 5.34 -1.96 16.09
CA LEU A 237 5.33 -3.43 16.03
C LEU A 237 4.40 -4.08 17.06
N LYS A 238 4.26 -3.49 18.26
CA LYS A 238 3.38 -4.04 19.31
C LYS A 238 1.92 -3.99 18.87
N THR A 239 1.48 -2.83 18.38
CA THR A 239 0.13 -2.65 17.80
C THR A 239 -0.11 -3.62 16.64
N GLY A 240 0.90 -3.84 15.79
CA GLY A 240 0.84 -4.82 14.70
C GLY A 240 0.67 -6.26 15.18
N VAL A 241 1.39 -6.67 16.22
CA VAL A 241 1.28 -8.04 16.81
C VAL A 241 -0.09 -8.24 17.47
N GLU A 242 -0.61 -7.25 18.17
CA GLU A 242 -1.95 -7.31 18.76
C GLU A 242 -3.02 -7.43 17.66
N SER A 243 -2.94 -6.60 16.62
CA SER A 243 -3.84 -6.65 15.46
C SER A 243 -3.79 -8.00 14.74
N LYS A 244 -2.60 -8.60 14.60
CA LYS A 244 -2.44 -9.94 14.03
C LYS A 244 -3.19 -10.99 14.82
N SER A 245 -3.09 -10.97 16.15
CA SER A 245 -3.80 -11.90 17.02
C SER A 245 -5.32 -11.80 16.86
N THR A 246 -5.84 -10.57 16.77
CA THR A 246 -7.26 -10.30 16.49
C THR A 246 -7.65 -10.85 15.11
N LEU A 247 -6.87 -10.55 14.06
CA LEU A 247 -7.15 -11.01 12.70
C LEU A 247 -7.15 -12.54 12.59
N GLU A 248 -6.17 -13.20 13.18
CA GLU A 248 -6.11 -14.68 13.22
C GLU A 248 -7.32 -15.29 13.89
N SER A 249 -7.83 -14.67 14.96
CA SER A 249 -9.06 -15.11 15.64
C SER A 249 -10.30 -14.97 14.75
N LEU A 250 -10.41 -13.88 13.99
CA LEU A 250 -11.53 -13.62 13.08
C LEU A 250 -11.51 -14.54 11.84
N LEU A 251 -10.32 -14.96 11.42
CA LEU A 251 -10.15 -15.84 10.25
C LEU A 251 -10.43 -17.34 10.56
N ARG A 252 -10.46 -17.74 11.82
CA ARG A 252 -10.85 -19.10 12.25
C ARG A 252 -12.33 -19.34 12.05
#